data_b6177e019b01ec68dcb3cd942cc52573
#
_entry.id   b6177e019b01ec68dcb3cd942cc52573
#
_cell.length_a   1.000
_cell.length_b   1.000
_cell.length_c   1.000
_cell.angle_alpha   90.00
_cell.angle_beta   90.00
_cell.angle_gamma   90.00
#
_symmetry.space_group_name_H-M   'P 1'
#
loop_
_entity.id
_entity.type
_entity.pdbx_description
1 polymer ?
#
loop_
_entity_poly.entity_id
_entity_poly.type
_entity_poly.pdbx_seq_one_letter_code
_entity_poly.pdbx_strand_id
1 'polypeptide(L)'
;MNLSKLSLIILFICFNSTLLAQYPQKPFPQHVKYFPGTIKPNHLTQAQLDKTVSSFYTQWKKRFIKHTPGKHEDFVWFENKDKKQCVSEGQGYGMIIVALMAGFDTSAKETYDNLYQYVKAHPSGKSKHLMAWAQYTNGKSTDNTSATDGDLDIAYSLLLAHKQWGSKTGINYMEEAKTMINAIMQYEINHKTWTILLSDGVESESKDYFTTRSSDFMPSHFKAFKEATNDTRWIKVVDAGYKLFAEMQDNYSPDAGLIPDFIVDLNKKPKPAPANFLESPYDGLYNYNACRDPWRLATDYLLTGDKRSKKMVDKINRWIRSTTNNDTYNLSAGYTLAGNDIKHRYFEALSFVAPFAVSAMVDKKNQAWLNKVWDYLVAFKLKDYDYYDNSIKLMDMIIVSGNYWEVR
;
A
#
# COMPACT_ATOMS: atom_id res chain seq x y z
N MET A 1 -80.35 22.39 15.24
CA MET A 1 -79.63 21.15 15.12
C MET A 1 -78.31 21.42 14.44
N ASN A 2 -77.24 21.59 15.23
CA ASN A 2 -75.96 22.06 14.74
C ASN A 2 -75.06 20.85 14.50
N LEU A 3 -74.62 20.67 13.26
CA LEU A 3 -73.60 19.68 12.85
C LEU A 3 -72.21 20.31 12.98
N SER A 4 -71.44 19.85 13.97
CA SER A 4 -70.06 20.25 14.19
C SER A 4 -69.16 19.69 13.11
N LYS A 5 -68.43 20.58 12.45
CA LYS A 5 -67.35 20.21 11.52
C LYS A 5 -66.11 19.78 12.33
N LEU A 6 -65.78 18.52 12.24
CA LEU A 6 -64.52 17.98 12.76
C LEU A 6 -63.42 18.19 11.69
N SER A 7 -62.52 19.15 11.92
CA SER A 7 -61.37 19.37 11.06
C SER A 7 -60.25 18.43 11.46
N LEU A 8 -59.92 17.48 10.59
CA LEU A 8 -58.79 16.56 10.75
C LEU A 8 -57.50 17.29 10.34
N ILE A 9 -56.68 17.67 11.31
CA ILE A 9 -55.36 18.22 11.06
C ILE A 9 -54.42 17.03 10.86
N ILE A 10 -54.02 16.77 9.60
CA ILE A 10 -52.94 15.78 9.27
C ILE A 10 -51.62 16.50 9.48
N LEU A 11 -50.93 16.14 10.55
CA LEU A 11 -49.59 16.62 10.85
C LEU A 11 -48.61 15.86 9.94
N PHE A 12 -48.13 16.48 8.86
CA PHE A 12 -47.03 15.99 8.07
C PHE A 12 -45.70 16.15 8.86
N ILE A 13 -45.28 15.10 9.54
CA ILE A 13 -43.94 15.04 10.11
C ILE A 13 -42.99 14.75 8.94
N CYS A 14 -42.39 15.80 8.38
CA CYS A 14 -41.25 15.67 7.50
C CYS A 14 -40.09 15.12 8.34
N PHE A 15 -39.83 13.83 8.24
CA PHE A 15 -38.53 13.26 8.63
C PHE A 15 -37.47 13.85 7.70
N ASN A 16 -36.87 14.96 8.10
CA ASN A 16 -35.60 15.38 7.58
C ASN A 16 -34.57 14.33 8.05
N SER A 17 -34.34 13.31 7.23
CA SER A 17 -33.14 12.48 7.35
C SER A 17 -31.96 13.36 6.99
N THR A 18 -31.49 14.18 7.95
CA THR A 18 -30.12 14.71 7.89
C THR A 18 -29.22 13.51 7.79
N LEU A 19 -28.61 13.29 6.61
CA LEU A 19 -27.42 12.46 6.48
C LEU A 19 -26.40 13.06 7.44
N LEU A 20 -26.33 12.52 8.66
CA LEU A 20 -25.26 12.82 9.59
C LEU A 20 -23.99 12.38 8.88
N ALA A 21 -23.19 13.34 8.43
CA ALA A 21 -21.87 13.06 7.90
C ALA A 21 -21.16 12.16 8.93
N GLN A 22 -20.80 10.95 8.52
CA GLN A 22 -20.22 9.98 9.44
C GLN A 22 -18.81 10.44 9.79
N TYR A 23 -18.66 11.00 11.00
CA TYR A 23 -17.37 11.51 11.48
C TYR A 23 -16.34 10.39 11.52
N PRO A 24 -15.08 10.67 11.13
CA PRO A 24 -14.02 9.68 11.21
C PRO A 24 -13.74 9.31 12.66
N GLN A 25 -13.64 7.99 12.92
CA GLN A 25 -13.35 7.46 14.27
C GLN A 25 -11.84 7.51 14.58
N LYS A 26 -11.02 7.64 13.57
CA LYS A 26 -9.56 7.74 13.62
C LYS A 26 -9.08 8.97 12.86
N PRO A 27 -9.48 10.20 13.29
CA PRO A 27 -9.12 11.42 12.54
C PRO A 27 -7.61 11.66 12.55
N PHE A 28 -7.07 12.09 11.39
CA PHE A 28 -5.68 12.56 11.33
C PHE A 28 -5.54 13.90 12.11
N PRO A 29 -4.49 14.08 12.92
CA PRO A 29 -3.38 13.14 13.21
C PRO A 29 -3.71 12.16 14.35
N GLN A 30 -3.17 10.93 14.29
CA GLN A 30 -3.42 9.89 15.30
C GLN A 30 -2.32 9.72 16.36
N HIS A 31 -1.06 10.05 16.01
CA HIS A 31 0.12 9.91 16.89
C HIS A 31 0.23 8.51 17.51
N VAL A 32 0.18 7.51 16.65
CA VAL A 32 0.24 6.10 17.05
C VAL A 32 1.54 5.78 17.78
N LYS A 33 1.43 5.03 18.86
CA LYS A 33 2.60 4.41 19.52
C LYS A 33 2.86 3.06 18.85
N TYR A 34 3.90 3.02 18.05
CA TYR A 34 4.38 1.78 17.46
C TYR A 34 5.06 0.87 18.50
N PHE A 35 5.49 -0.30 18.05
CA PHE A 35 6.14 -1.28 18.91
C PHE A 35 7.29 -0.64 19.72
N PRO A 36 7.46 -1.02 21.02
CA PRO A 36 8.47 -0.42 21.88
C PRO A 36 9.89 -0.49 21.30
N GLY A 37 10.64 0.60 21.43
CA GLY A 37 12.01 0.72 20.90
C GLY A 37 12.11 1.25 19.48
N THR A 38 10.98 1.50 18.81
CA THR A 38 10.94 2.20 17.53
C THR A 38 11.12 3.71 17.69
N ILE A 39 11.54 4.37 16.62
CA ILE A 39 11.86 5.81 16.61
C ILE A 39 11.08 6.55 15.52
N LYS A 40 11.02 7.88 15.70
CA LYS A 40 10.55 8.86 14.68
C LYS A 40 11.64 9.93 14.51
N PRO A 41 11.57 10.77 13.46
CA PRO A 41 12.42 11.97 13.39
C PRO A 41 12.30 12.77 14.68
N ASN A 42 13.44 13.11 15.29
CA ASN A 42 13.47 13.74 16.61
C ASN A 42 14.04 15.16 16.62
N HIS A 43 14.41 15.68 15.46
CA HIS A 43 14.87 17.07 15.27
C HIS A 43 13.73 18.04 14.95
N LEU A 44 12.50 17.52 14.78
CA LEU A 44 11.28 18.26 14.53
C LEU A 44 10.23 17.94 15.60
N THR A 45 9.33 18.88 15.83
CA THR A 45 8.15 18.64 16.67
C THR A 45 7.12 17.79 15.95
N GLN A 46 6.26 17.09 16.69
CA GLN A 46 5.16 16.30 16.08
C GLN A 46 4.27 17.17 15.19
N ALA A 47 3.96 18.39 15.61
CA ALA A 47 3.16 19.32 14.82
C ALA A 47 3.81 19.70 13.47
N GLN A 48 5.15 19.77 13.42
CA GLN A 48 5.88 20.02 12.17
C GLN A 48 5.80 18.78 11.25
N LEU A 49 5.94 17.57 11.79
CA LEU A 49 5.77 16.32 11.02
C LEU A 49 4.36 16.25 10.42
N ASP A 50 3.32 16.48 11.22
CA ASP A 50 1.92 16.43 10.78
C ASP A 50 1.60 17.48 9.71
N LYS A 51 2.11 18.71 9.90
CA LYS A 51 1.95 19.80 8.92
C LYS A 51 2.61 19.45 7.59
N THR A 52 3.78 18.84 7.62
CA THR A 52 4.49 18.41 6.41
C THR A 52 3.68 17.37 5.64
N VAL A 53 3.18 16.34 6.33
CA VAL A 53 2.32 15.30 5.74
C VAL A 53 1.06 15.89 5.15
N SER A 54 0.32 16.69 5.92
CA SER A 54 -0.96 17.27 5.48
C SER A 54 -0.78 18.24 4.30
N SER A 55 0.31 19.01 4.28
CA SER A 55 0.62 19.91 3.16
C SER A 55 0.95 19.14 1.88
N PHE A 56 1.69 18.03 1.99
CA PHE A 56 2.00 17.19 0.83
C PHE A 56 0.76 16.43 0.34
N TYR A 57 -0.06 15.90 1.27
CA TYR A 57 -1.34 15.27 0.94
C TYR A 57 -2.25 16.20 0.12
N THR A 58 -2.37 17.47 0.52
CA THR A 58 -3.20 18.44 -0.21
C THR A 58 -2.76 18.59 -1.66
N GLN A 59 -1.45 18.64 -1.92
CA GLN A 59 -0.90 18.72 -3.27
C GLN A 59 -1.12 17.42 -4.04
N TRP A 60 -0.84 16.29 -3.40
CA TRP A 60 -1.02 14.95 -3.97
C TRP A 60 -2.48 14.69 -4.37
N LYS A 61 -3.42 14.95 -3.47
CA LYS A 61 -4.86 14.77 -3.74
C LYS A 61 -5.30 15.60 -4.94
N LYS A 62 -4.96 16.88 -4.95
CA LYS A 62 -5.28 17.79 -6.06
C LYS A 62 -4.72 17.30 -7.40
N ARG A 63 -3.52 16.73 -7.39
CA ARG A 63 -2.83 16.31 -8.61
C ARG A 63 -3.31 14.96 -9.10
N PHE A 64 -3.43 13.97 -8.23
CA PHE A 64 -3.60 12.57 -8.63
C PHE A 64 -5.03 12.03 -8.45
N ILE A 65 -5.86 12.58 -7.59
CA ILE A 65 -7.27 12.16 -7.54
C ILE A 65 -8.03 12.84 -8.68
N LYS A 66 -8.62 12.00 -9.56
CA LYS A 66 -9.44 12.46 -10.69
C LYS A 66 -10.84 11.90 -10.59
N HIS A 67 -11.80 12.68 -11.02
CA HIS A 67 -13.22 12.32 -11.06
C HIS A 67 -13.63 11.86 -12.45
N THR A 68 -14.41 10.79 -12.53
CA THR A 68 -15.00 10.34 -13.79
C THR A 68 -16.24 11.19 -14.11
N PRO A 69 -16.26 11.95 -15.22
CA PRO A 69 -17.36 12.84 -15.53
C PRO A 69 -18.73 12.12 -15.55
N GLY A 70 -19.71 12.67 -14.82
CA GLY A 70 -21.07 12.17 -14.77
C GLY A 70 -21.27 10.89 -13.93
N LYS A 71 -20.28 10.47 -13.16
CA LYS A 71 -20.35 9.29 -12.29
C LYS A 71 -19.85 9.62 -10.88
N HIS A 72 -20.25 8.84 -9.89
CA HIS A 72 -19.67 8.87 -8.54
C HIS A 72 -18.46 7.94 -8.45
N GLU A 73 -17.47 8.19 -9.29
CA GLU A 73 -16.25 7.39 -9.41
C GLU A 73 -15.04 8.31 -9.44
N ASP A 74 -14.08 8.05 -8.53
CA ASP A 74 -12.78 8.70 -8.51
C ASP A 74 -11.67 7.67 -8.74
N PHE A 75 -10.56 8.10 -9.33
CA PHE A 75 -9.41 7.23 -9.54
C PHE A 75 -8.11 7.96 -9.30
N VAL A 76 -7.07 7.20 -8.97
CA VAL A 76 -5.69 7.70 -8.90
C VAL A 76 -5.11 7.72 -10.30
N TRP A 77 -4.79 8.91 -10.77
CA TRP A 77 -4.34 9.13 -12.12
C TRP A 77 -2.91 8.63 -12.37
N PHE A 78 -2.75 7.78 -13.38
CA PHE A 78 -1.49 7.16 -13.85
C PHE A 78 -0.79 7.98 -14.96
N GLU A 79 -1.16 9.26 -15.17
CA GLU A 79 -0.53 10.18 -16.13
C GLU A 79 -0.74 9.87 -17.61
N ASN A 80 -1.67 8.99 -17.93
CA ASN A 80 -1.94 8.51 -19.28
C ASN A 80 -0.72 7.87 -19.98
N LYS A 81 0.29 7.45 -19.20
CA LYS A 81 1.43 6.71 -19.74
C LYS A 81 0.91 5.44 -20.41
N ASP A 82 1.35 5.21 -21.64
CA ASP A 82 0.86 4.12 -22.47
C ASP A 82 -0.68 4.09 -22.62
N LYS A 83 -1.33 5.26 -22.59
CA LYS A 83 -2.79 5.45 -22.59
C LYS A 83 -3.51 4.86 -21.37
N LYS A 84 -2.81 4.44 -20.35
CA LYS A 84 -3.41 4.02 -19.07
C LYS A 84 -3.72 5.25 -18.22
N GLN A 85 -4.93 5.32 -17.69
CA GLN A 85 -5.33 6.41 -16.80
C GLN A 85 -5.27 6.03 -15.32
N CYS A 86 -5.43 4.74 -15.01
CA CYS A 86 -5.41 4.20 -13.66
C CYS A 86 -4.81 2.79 -13.66
N VAL A 87 -4.12 2.44 -12.58
CA VAL A 87 -3.69 1.07 -12.26
C VAL A 87 -4.15 0.71 -10.85
N SER A 88 -4.45 -0.57 -10.61
CA SER A 88 -4.98 -1.04 -9.31
C SER A 88 -4.02 -0.77 -8.15
N GLU A 89 -2.70 -0.84 -8.36
CA GLU A 89 -1.69 -0.45 -7.38
C GLU A 89 -1.88 1.01 -6.91
N GLY A 90 -1.98 1.93 -7.86
CA GLY A 90 -2.22 3.36 -7.55
C GLY A 90 -3.55 3.58 -6.84
N GLN A 91 -4.59 2.84 -7.25
CA GLN A 91 -5.92 2.90 -6.63
C GLN A 91 -5.85 2.45 -5.16
N GLY A 92 -5.17 1.34 -4.87
CA GLY A 92 -4.95 0.84 -3.51
C GLY A 92 -4.21 1.84 -2.64
N TYR A 93 -3.12 2.43 -3.14
CA TYR A 93 -2.41 3.50 -2.42
C TYR A 93 -3.32 4.69 -2.11
N GLY A 94 -4.09 5.15 -3.10
CA GLY A 94 -5.00 6.28 -2.91
C GLY A 94 -6.06 6.01 -1.85
N MET A 95 -6.64 4.83 -1.86
CA MET A 95 -7.66 4.44 -0.88
C MET A 95 -7.08 4.38 0.54
N ILE A 96 -5.89 3.81 0.74
CA ILE A 96 -5.21 3.80 2.05
C ILE A 96 -4.91 5.22 2.51
N ILE A 97 -4.30 6.04 1.66
CA ILE A 97 -3.92 7.42 1.97
C ILE A 97 -5.15 8.24 2.39
N VAL A 98 -6.23 8.20 1.59
CA VAL A 98 -7.45 8.97 1.87
C VAL A 98 -8.11 8.53 3.19
N ALA A 99 -8.15 7.22 3.48
CA ALA A 99 -8.68 6.72 4.74
C ALA A 99 -7.87 7.20 5.95
N LEU A 100 -6.53 7.24 5.85
CA LEU A 100 -5.64 7.70 6.92
C LEU A 100 -5.68 9.22 7.12
N MET A 101 -6.01 9.99 6.08
CA MET A 101 -6.06 11.45 6.13
C MET A 101 -7.45 12.01 6.50
N ALA A 102 -8.43 11.15 6.75
CA ALA A 102 -9.74 11.54 7.23
C ALA A 102 -9.63 12.33 8.56
N GLY A 103 -10.43 13.37 8.69
CA GLY A 103 -10.37 14.31 9.82
C GLY A 103 -9.60 15.58 9.46
N PHE A 104 -8.43 15.49 8.83
CA PHE A 104 -7.82 16.63 8.14
C PHE A 104 -8.59 16.97 6.85
N ASP A 105 -8.89 15.96 6.06
CA ASP A 105 -9.68 16.08 4.85
C ASP A 105 -11.16 15.80 5.14
N THR A 106 -11.97 16.84 5.10
CA THR A 106 -13.43 16.75 5.37
C THR A 106 -14.18 16.01 4.27
N SER A 107 -13.65 15.91 3.06
CA SER A 107 -14.22 15.15 1.94
C SER A 107 -13.65 13.73 1.80
N ALA A 108 -12.83 13.27 2.77
CA ALA A 108 -12.16 11.99 2.67
C ALA A 108 -13.14 10.81 2.48
N LYS A 109 -14.28 10.81 3.19
CA LYS A 109 -15.25 9.72 3.05
C LYS A 109 -15.84 9.67 1.65
N GLU A 110 -16.30 10.80 1.11
CA GLU A 110 -16.85 10.88 -0.25
C GLU A 110 -15.81 10.47 -1.30
N THR A 111 -14.60 11.02 -1.19
CA THR A 111 -13.47 10.61 -2.08
C THR A 111 -13.19 9.12 -1.99
N TYR A 112 -13.16 8.55 -0.78
CA TYR A 112 -12.93 7.12 -0.57
C TYR A 112 -14.04 6.27 -1.20
N ASP A 113 -15.30 6.64 -0.97
CA ASP A 113 -16.45 5.93 -1.52
C ASP A 113 -16.41 5.95 -3.05
N ASN A 114 -16.09 7.09 -3.66
CA ASN A 114 -15.95 7.22 -5.11
C ASN A 114 -14.77 6.40 -5.66
N LEU A 115 -13.62 6.37 -4.95
CA LEU A 115 -12.49 5.50 -5.31
C LEU A 115 -12.92 4.03 -5.29
N TYR A 116 -13.67 3.61 -4.27
CA TYR A 116 -14.15 2.25 -4.20
C TYR A 116 -15.22 1.93 -5.27
N GLN A 117 -16.10 2.88 -5.62
CA GLN A 117 -17.03 2.69 -6.74
C GLN A 117 -16.29 2.49 -8.07
N TYR A 118 -15.17 3.18 -8.28
CA TYR A 118 -14.32 2.94 -9.44
C TYR A 118 -13.74 1.52 -9.46
N VAL A 119 -13.29 0.98 -8.32
CA VAL A 119 -12.86 -0.42 -8.20
C VAL A 119 -14.00 -1.38 -8.63
N LYS A 120 -15.21 -1.16 -8.11
CA LYS A 120 -16.39 -1.99 -8.43
C LYS A 120 -16.81 -1.90 -9.90
N ALA A 121 -16.58 -0.77 -10.55
CA ALA A 121 -16.90 -0.55 -11.96
C ALA A 121 -15.90 -1.22 -12.92
N HIS A 122 -14.71 -1.60 -12.44
CA HIS A 122 -13.64 -2.17 -13.25
C HIS A 122 -13.13 -3.52 -12.69
N PRO A 123 -14.01 -4.55 -12.61
CA PRO A 123 -13.63 -5.84 -12.06
C PRO A 123 -12.68 -6.60 -12.99
N SER A 124 -11.89 -7.51 -12.41
CA SER A 124 -11.17 -8.52 -13.17
C SER A 124 -12.14 -9.45 -13.92
N GLY A 125 -11.73 -9.93 -15.07
CA GLY A 125 -12.51 -10.91 -15.85
C GLY A 125 -12.50 -12.31 -15.24
N LYS A 126 -11.57 -12.61 -14.32
CA LYS A 126 -11.51 -13.89 -13.59
C LYS A 126 -12.37 -13.84 -12.31
N SER A 127 -12.30 -12.74 -11.58
CA SER A 127 -13.09 -12.54 -10.36
C SER A 127 -13.69 -11.16 -10.31
N LYS A 128 -15.03 -11.09 -10.25
CA LYS A 128 -15.75 -9.80 -10.07
C LYS A 128 -15.46 -9.10 -8.75
N HIS A 129 -14.73 -9.73 -7.85
CA HIS A 129 -14.37 -9.21 -6.53
C HIS A 129 -12.94 -8.64 -6.47
N LEU A 130 -12.18 -8.77 -7.58
CA LEU A 130 -10.84 -8.21 -7.76
C LEU A 130 -10.89 -7.14 -8.84
N MET A 131 -9.92 -6.23 -8.85
CA MET A 131 -9.87 -5.13 -9.80
C MET A 131 -9.00 -5.50 -11.02
N ALA A 132 -9.45 -5.21 -12.24
CA ALA A 132 -8.58 -5.27 -13.41
C ALA A 132 -7.38 -4.35 -13.22
N TRP A 133 -6.17 -4.86 -13.51
CA TRP A 133 -4.92 -4.19 -13.12
C TRP A 133 -4.73 -2.79 -13.71
N ALA A 134 -5.29 -2.50 -14.89
CA ALA A 134 -5.20 -1.18 -15.50
C ALA A 134 -6.41 -0.82 -16.37
N GLN A 135 -6.75 0.47 -16.40
CA GLN A 135 -7.80 1.04 -17.22
C GLN A 135 -7.22 2.05 -18.20
N TYR A 136 -7.67 1.99 -19.45
CA TYR A 136 -7.27 2.95 -20.49
C TYR A 136 -8.06 4.26 -20.42
N THR A 137 -7.51 5.31 -21.02
CA THR A 137 -8.16 6.63 -21.14
C THR A 137 -9.51 6.61 -21.86
N ASN A 138 -9.84 5.53 -22.55
CA ASN A 138 -11.15 5.30 -23.17
C ASN A 138 -12.13 4.54 -22.24
N GLY A 139 -11.78 4.33 -20.97
CA GLY A 139 -12.60 3.64 -19.97
C GLY A 139 -12.61 2.11 -20.08
N LYS A 140 -11.86 1.52 -21.01
CA LYS A 140 -11.73 0.06 -21.13
C LYS A 140 -10.63 -0.46 -20.18
N SER A 141 -10.78 -1.69 -19.72
CA SER A 141 -9.69 -2.41 -19.05
C SER A 141 -8.65 -2.88 -20.05
N THR A 142 -7.40 -3.04 -19.63
CA THR A 142 -6.29 -3.43 -20.51
C THR A 142 -6.34 -4.88 -20.90
N ASP A 143 -6.61 -5.73 -19.92
CA ASP A 143 -6.83 -7.15 -20.05
C ASP A 143 -7.81 -7.60 -18.96
N ASN A 144 -8.08 -8.89 -18.90
CA ASN A 144 -9.07 -9.45 -17.99
C ASN A 144 -8.44 -10.03 -16.71
N THR A 145 -7.28 -9.55 -16.27
CA THR A 145 -6.62 -10.02 -15.05
C THR A 145 -6.43 -8.91 -14.04
N SER A 146 -6.29 -9.30 -12.78
CA SER A 146 -5.92 -8.40 -11.70
C SER A 146 -4.39 -8.15 -11.63
N ALA A 147 -3.96 -7.35 -10.66
CA ALA A 147 -2.58 -7.34 -10.15
C ALA A 147 -2.65 -7.42 -8.62
N THR A 148 -2.00 -8.44 -8.07
CA THR A 148 -2.18 -8.83 -6.67
C THR A 148 -1.79 -7.74 -5.68
N ASP A 149 -0.75 -6.94 -5.95
CA ASP A 149 -0.35 -5.83 -5.07
C ASP A 149 -1.46 -4.79 -4.91
N GLY A 150 -2.16 -4.45 -6.01
CA GLY A 150 -3.29 -3.54 -5.97
C GLY A 150 -4.45 -4.09 -5.14
N ASP A 151 -4.82 -5.35 -5.38
CA ASP A 151 -5.93 -5.98 -4.67
C ASP A 151 -5.65 -6.14 -3.17
N LEU A 152 -4.41 -6.44 -2.77
CA LEU A 152 -3.98 -6.49 -1.37
C LEU A 152 -4.15 -5.14 -0.67
N ASP A 153 -3.69 -4.05 -1.29
CA ASP A 153 -3.83 -2.70 -0.72
C ASP A 153 -5.29 -2.22 -0.72
N ILE A 154 -6.10 -2.53 -1.74
CA ILE A 154 -7.53 -2.22 -1.78
C ILE A 154 -8.26 -2.96 -0.65
N ALA A 155 -8.04 -4.27 -0.49
CA ALA A 155 -8.66 -5.06 0.57
C ALA A 155 -8.28 -4.55 1.97
N TYR A 156 -7.01 -4.18 2.18
CA TYR A 156 -6.57 -3.57 3.43
C TYR A 156 -7.20 -2.21 3.68
N SER A 157 -7.35 -1.39 2.63
CA SER A 157 -7.99 -0.09 2.72
C SER A 157 -9.46 -0.17 3.15
N LEU A 158 -10.17 -1.22 2.75
CA LEU A 158 -11.56 -1.48 3.19
C LEU A 158 -11.64 -1.76 4.69
N LEU A 159 -10.64 -2.44 5.25
CA LEU A 159 -10.54 -2.60 6.71
C LEU A 159 -10.28 -1.26 7.42
N LEU A 160 -9.43 -0.41 6.84
CA LEU A 160 -9.23 0.97 7.32
C LEU A 160 -10.55 1.75 7.28
N ALA A 161 -11.29 1.70 6.17
CA ALA A 161 -12.57 2.38 6.01
C ALA A 161 -13.61 1.89 7.03
N HIS A 162 -13.66 0.58 7.30
CA HIS A 162 -14.51 0.03 8.35
C HIS A 162 -14.18 0.63 9.73
N LYS A 163 -12.91 0.72 10.11
CA LYS A 163 -12.49 1.33 11.37
C LYS A 163 -12.72 2.84 11.41
N GLN A 164 -12.68 3.49 10.25
CA GLN A 164 -12.82 4.95 10.13
C GLN A 164 -14.28 5.40 10.14
N TRP A 165 -15.15 4.69 9.44
CA TRP A 165 -16.54 5.11 9.21
C TRP A 165 -17.58 4.06 9.58
N GLY A 166 -17.18 2.86 10.00
CA GLY A 166 -18.08 1.73 10.27
C GLY A 166 -18.66 1.12 9.00
N SER A 167 -19.60 0.17 9.16
CA SER A 167 -20.21 -0.59 8.04
C SER A 167 -21.73 -0.72 8.18
N LYS A 168 -22.37 0.16 8.97
CA LYS A 168 -23.81 0.06 9.24
C LYS A 168 -24.67 0.87 8.25
N THR A 169 -24.10 1.86 7.59
CA THR A 169 -24.79 2.75 6.65
C THR A 169 -23.92 2.97 5.41
N GLY A 170 -24.52 3.02 4.23
CA GLY A 170 -23.81 3.14 2.96
C GLY A 170 -23.10 1.84 2.58
N ILE A 171 -21.82 1.93 2.20
CA ILE A 171 -21.00 0.77 1.83
C ILE A 171 -20.70 -0.05 3.08
N ASN A 172 -20.97 -1.35 3.03
CA ASN A 172 -20.57 -2.29 4.08
C ASN A 172 -19.08 -2.68 3.89
N TYR A 173 -18.16 -1.79 4.28
CA TYR A 173 -16.73 -1.98 4.06
C TYR A 173 -16.19 -3.30 4.62
N MET A 174 -16.71 -3.79 5.75
CA MET A 174 -16.25 -5.06 6.34
C MET A 174 -16.63 -6.26 5.46
N GLU A 175 -17.85 -6.32 4.91
CA GLU A 175 -18.26 -7.40 4.03
C GLU A 175 -17.56 -7.33 2.67
N GLU A 176 -17.36 -6.12 2.14
CA GLU A 176 -16.59 -5.94 0.90
C GLU A 176 -15.12 -6.35 1.12
N ALA A 177 -14.51 -6.00 2.26
CA ALA A 177 -13.16 -6.44 2.63
C ALA A 177 -13.07 -7.98 2.70
N LYS A 178 -13.97 -8.63 3.44
CA LYS A 178 -13.98 -10.10 3.55
C LYS A 178 -14.15 -10.78 2.20
N THR A 179 -15.04 -10.25 1.38
CA THR A 179 -15.30 -10.79 0.04
C THR A 179 -14.05 -10.72 -0.83
N MET A 180 -13.37 -9.57 -0.83
CA MET A 180 -12.14 -9.38 -1.58
C MET A 180 -10.98 -10.21 -1.03
N ILE A 181 -10.78 -10.25 0.30
CA ILE A 181 -9.76 -11.07 0.97
C ILE A 181 -9.95 -12.56 0.64
N ASN A 182 -11.19 -13.05 0.61
CA ASN A 182 -11.49 -14.43 0.23
C ASN A 182 -11.19 -14.69 -1.26
N ALA A 183 -11.46 -13.72 -2.14
CA ALA A 183 -11.11 -13.83 -3.56
C ALA A 183 -9.58 -13.85 -3.76
N ILE A 184 -8.84 -12.99 -3.07
CA ILE A 184 -7.36 -13.02 -3.07
C ILE A 184 -6.84 -14.38 -2.63
N MET A 185 -7.35 -14.92 -1.49
CA MET A 185 -6.94 -16.24 -1.01
C MET A 185 -7.23 -17.33 -2.03
N GLN A 186 -8.32 -17.23 -2.78
CA GLN A 186 -8.73 -18.23 -3.76
C GLN A 186 -7.91 -18.15 -5.07
N TYR A 187 -7.65 -16.95 -5.59
CA TYR A 187 -7.14 -16.73 -6.94
C TYR A 187 -5.70 -16.21 -7.00
N GLU A 188 -5.20 -15.61 -5.93
CA GLU A 188 -3.91 -14.91 -5.93
C GLU A 188 -2.89 -15.50 -4.95
N ILE A 189 -3.23 -16.62 -4.28
CA ILE A 189 -2.31 -17.36 -3.43
C ILE A 189 -2.01 -18.73 -4.03
N ASN A 190 -0.72 -19.05 -4.17
CA ASN A 190 -0.27 -20.36 -4.58
C ASN A 190 -0.43 -21.35 -3.41
N HIS A 191 -1.40 -22.23 -3.46
CA HIS A 191 -1.70 -23.18 -2.38
C HIS A 191 -0.69 -24.32 -2.23
N LYS A 192 0.30 -24.45 -3.14
CA LYS A 192 1.41 -25.43 -3.02
C LYS A 192 2.57 -24.85 -2.23
N THR A 193 2.88 -23.57 -2.44
CA THR A 193 4.03 -22.88 -1.81
C THR A 193 3.61 -21.85 -0.75
N TRP A 194 2.35 -21.46 -0.69
CA TRP A 194 1.79 -20.39 0.15
C TRP A 194 2.41 -19.02 -0.13
N THR A 195 2.92 -18.84 -1.35
CA THR A 195 3.43 -17.55 -1.84
C THR A 195 2.37 -16.82 -2.66
N ILE A 196 2.59 -15.55 -2.91
CA ILE A 196 1.70 -14.69 -3.64
C ILE A 196 1.89 -14.92 -5.15
N LEU A 197 0.81 -15.11 -5.91
CA LEU A 197 0.80 -15.12 -7.37
C LEU A 197 0.83 -13.68 -7.90
N LEU A 198 1.22 -13.50 -9.14
CA LEU A 198 1.34 -12.17 -9.77
C LEU A 198 -0.02 -11.54 -10.08
N SER A 199 -1.06 -12.38 -10.30
CA SER A 199 -2.42 -11.98 -10.63
C SER A 199 -3.38 -13.17 -10.50
N ASP A 200 -4.68 -12.92 -10.56
CA ASP A 200 -5.72 -13.95 -10.63
C ASP A 200 -5.73 -14.74 -11.97
N GLY A 201 -4.97 -14.27 -12.95
CA GLY A 201 -4.77 -14.96 -14.23
C GLY A 201 -3.71 -16.07 -14.20
N VAL A 202 -2.94 -16.22 -13.10
CA VAL A 202 -1.89 -17.23 -12.96
C VAL A 202 -2.48 -18.54 -12.43
N GLU A 203 -2.72 -19.49 -13.32
CA GLU A 203 -3.28 -20.81 -13.01
C GLU A 203 -2.15 -21.85 -12.78
N SER A 204 -2.49 -23.04 -12.25
CA SER A 204 -1.50 -24.08 -11.88
C SER A 204 -0.62 -24.56 -13.03
N GLU A 205 -1.07 -24.46 -14.26
CA GLU A 205 -0.39 -24.81 -15.51
C GLU A 205 0.42 -23.64 -16.10
N SER A 206 0.26 -22.43 -15.55
CA SER A 206 0.97 -21.24 -16.02
C SER A 206 2.47 -21.39 -15.76
N LYS A 207 3.29 -20.91 -16.70
CA LYS A 207 4.76 -20.89 -16.55
C LYS A 207 5.22 -20.13 -15.30
N ASP A 208 4.42 -19.13 -14.87
CA ASP A 208 4.71 -18.23 -13.75
C ASP A 208 4.06 -18.68 -12.43
N TYR A 209 3.43 -19.89 -12.37
CA TYR A 209 2.78 -20.40 -11.17
C TYR A 209 3.71 -20.52 -9.95
N PHE A 210 4.99 -20.76 -10.18
CA PHE A 210 6.01 -20.82 -9.14
C PHE A 210 6.93 -19.59 -9.15
N THR A 211 6.30 -18.43 -9.34
CA THR A 211 6.93 -17.10 -9.32
C THR A 211 6.18 -16.19 -8.35
N THR A 212 6.90 -15.28 -7.70
CA THR A 212 6.30 -14.21 -6.90
C THR A 212 7.04 -12.90 -7.13
N ARG A 213 6.32 -11.77 -7.01
CA ARG A 213 6.90 -10.43 -6.89
C ARG A 213 7.17 -10.17 -5.41
N SER A 214 8.36 -9.68 -5.07
CA SER A 214 8.75 -9.51 -3.66
C SER A 214 7.87 -8.50 -2.93
N SER A 215 7.56 -7.38 -3.55
CA SER A 215 6.76 -6.30 -2.95
C SER A 215 5.32 -6.67 -2.60
N ASP A 216 4.82 -7.79 -3.13
CA ASP A 216 3.50 -8.31 -2.80
C ASP A 216 3.49 -9.02 -1.43
N PHE A 217 4.67 -9.28 -0.86
CA PHE A 217 4.78 -9.77 0.50
C PHE A 217 4.50 -8.65 1.52
N MET A 218 3.25 -8.54 1.95
CA MET A 218 2.72 -7.52 2.86
C MET A 218 2.29 -8.14 4.20
N PRO A 219 3.23 -8.55 5.08
CA PRO A 219 2.91 -9.38 6.24
C PRO A 219 1.95 -8.71 7.23
N SER A 220 1.97 -7.39 7.37
CA SER A 220 0.98 -6.68 8.21
C SER A 220 -0.44 -6.78 7.66
N HIS A 221 -0.62 -6.76 6.33
CA HIS A 221 -1.91 -6.95 5.68
C HIS A 221 -2.43 -8.37 5.88
N PHE A 222 -1.58 -9.37 5.66
CA PHE A 222 -1.98 -10.78 5.85
C PHE A 222 -2.40 -11.11 7.28
N LYS A 223 -1.72 -10.51 8.27
CA LYS A 223 -2.13 -10.63 9.69
C LYS A 223 -3.50 -9.97 9.93
N ALA A 224 -3.77 -8.82 9.32
CA ALA A 224 -5.07 -8.15 9.38
C ALA A 224 -6.16 -8.97 8.65
N PHE A 225 -5.85 -9.58 7.52
CA PHE A 225 -6.77 -10.45 6.78
C PHE A 225 -7.15 -11.70 7.58
N LYS A 226 -6.18 -12.31 8.25
CA LYS A 226 -6.45 -13.42 9.20
C LYS A 226 -7.43 -13.00 10.28
N GLU A 227 -7.26 -11.85 10.90
CA GLU A 227 -8.17 -11.37 11.95
C GLU A 227 -9.57 -11.04 11.38
N ALA A 228 -9.65 -10.41 10.22
CA ALA A 228 -10.93 -10.01 9.61
C ALA A 228 -11.79 -11.21 9.16
N THR A 229 -11.15 -12.29 8.68
CA THR A 229 -11.83 -13.45 8.08
C THR A 229 -11.80 -14.69 8.97
N ASN A 230 -10.99 -14.72 10.04
CA ASN A 230 -10.65 -15.91 10.84
C ASN A 230 -10.02 -17.05 10.01
N ASP A 231 -9.47 -16.76 8.83
CA ASP A 231 -8.83 -17.74 7.96
C ASP A 231 -7.36 -17.93 8.34
N THR A 232 -7.05 -19.05 8.97
CA THR A 232 -5.70 -19.38 9.42
C THR A 232 -4.70 -19.67 8.29
N ARG A 233 -5.16 -19.83 7.05
CA ARG A 233 -4.28 -19.99 5.88
C ARG A 233 -3.35 -18.79 5.69
N TRP A 234 -3.76 -17.60 6.09
CA TRP A 234 -2.93 -16.40 6.09
C TRP A 234 -1.66 -16.52 6.94
N ILE A 235 -1.68 -17.35 8.00
CA ILE A 235 -0.46 -17.65 8.78
C ILE A 235 0.55 -18.37 7.92
N LYS A 236 0.11 -19.31 7.07
CA LYS A 236 0.99 -20.04 6.15
C LYS A 236 1.62 -19.09 5.11
N VAL A 237 0.84 -18.11 4.61
CA VAL A 237 1.35 -17.09 3.68
C VAL A 237 2.42 -16.23 4.35
N VAL A 238 2.18 -15.77 5.58
CA VAL A 238 3.17 -15.01 6.36
C VAL A 238 4.45 -15.80 6.58
N ASP A 239 4.33 -17.06 7.00
CA ASP A 239 5.50 -17.90 7.32
C ASP A 239 6.29 -18.28 6.06
N ALA A 240 5.60 -18.58 4.95
CA ALA A 240 6.23 -18.87 3.67
C ALA A 240 7.01 -17.66 3.13
N GLY A 241 6.42 -16.47 3.18
CA GLY A 241 7.09 -15.24 2.74
C GLY A 241 8.33 -14.91 3.56
N TYR A 242 8.24 -14.98 4.90
CA TYR A 242 9.42 -14.77 5.75
C TYR A 242 10.53 -15.81 5.51
N LYS A 243 10.17 -17.08 5.29
CA LYS A 243 11.13 -18.12 4.95
C LYS A 243 11.81 -17.83 3.62
N LEU A 244 11.02 -17.48 2.59
CA LEU A 244 11.51 -17.16 1.26
C LEU A 244 12.47 -15.97 1.29
N PHE A 245 12.12 -14.91 2.00
CA PHE A 245 12.96 -13.71 2.10
C PHE A 245 14.26 -14.00 2.86
N ALA A 246 14.21 -14.83 3.91
CA ALA A 246 15.43 -15.28 4.59
C ALA A 246 16.36 -16.06 3.63
N GLU A 247 15.80 -16.97 2.83
CA GLU A 247 16.55 -17.73 1.82
C GLU A 247 17.17 -16.79 0.76
N MET A 248 16.45 -15.76 0.30
CA MET A 248 17.00 -14.77 -0.63
C MET A 248 18.15 -13.98 0.00
N GLN A 249 17.97 -13.47 1.22
CA GLN A 249 19.01 -12.73 1.93
C GLN A 249 20.26 -13.58 2.20
N ASP A 250 20.09 -14.83 2.60
CA ASP A 250 21.21 -15.67 3.01
C ASP A 250 21.99 -16.21 1.79
N ASN A 251 21.31 -16.55 0.69
CA ASN A 251 21.94 -17.18 -0.48
C ASN A 251 22.40 -16.18 -1.55
N TYR A 252 21.73 -15.01 -1.69
CA TYR A 252 21.95 -14.10 -2.81
C TYR A 252 22.32 -12.67 -2.40
N SER A 253 22.06 -12.29 -1.14
CA SER A 253 22.35 -10.95 -0.62
C SER A 253 22.83 -10.99 0.84
N PRO A 254 23.87 -11.80 1.17
CA PRO A 254 24.26 -12.03 2.56
C PRO A 254 24.69 -10.74 3.27
N ASP A 255 25.30 -9.81 2.57
CA ASP A 255 25.83 -8.57 3.13
C ASP A 255 24.80 -7.42 3.08
N ALA A 256 24.15 -7.22 1.95
CA ALA A 256 23.21 -6.12 1.75
C ALA A 256 21.79 -6.43 2.26
N GLY A 257 21.36 -7.68 2.20
CA GLY A 257 20.02 -8.10 2.61
C GLY A 257 18.91 -7.70 1.64
N LEU A 258 19.25 -7.38 0.40
CA LEU A 258 18.31 -6.99 -0.64
C LEU A 258 17.54 -8.19 -1.19
N ILE A 259 16.32 -7.95 -1.63
CA ILE A 259 15.45 -8.95 -2.26
C ILE A 259 15.32 -8.58 -3.74
N PRO A 260 15.27 -9.52 -4.69
CA PRO A 260 15.04 -9.19 -6.09
C PRO A 260 13.58 -8.83 -6.36
N ASP A 261 13.30 -8.10 -7.43
CA ASP A 261 11.95 -7.77 -7.86
C ASP A 261 11.08 -9.01 -8.04
N PHE A 262 11.61 -10.04 -8.70
CA PHE A 262 10.93 -11.32 -8.90
C PHE A 262 11.77 -12.50 -8.42
N ILE A 263 11.10 -13.49 -7.81
CA ILE A 263 11.67 -14.75 -7.34
C ILE A 263 10.99 -15.90 -8.09
N VAL A 264 11.77 -16.77 -8.71
CA VAL A 264 11.30 -17.91 -9.52
C VAL A 264 11.70 -19.25 -8.92
N ASP A 265 11.20 -20.35 -9.50
CA ASP A 265 11.48 -21.74 -9.08
C ASP A 265 11.08 -22.05 -7.62
N LEU A 266 9.98 -21.45 -7.14
CA LEU A 266 9.51 -21.55 -5.75
C LEU A 266 9.18 -22.98 -5.30
N ASN A 267 8.95 -23.92 -6.21
CA ASN A 267 8.71 -25.34 -5.95
C ASN A 267 9.99 -26.19 -5.93
N LYS A 268 11.16 -25.57 -6.14
CA LYS A 268 12.47 -26.24 -6.20
C LYS A 268 13.45 -25.51 -5.28
N LYS A 269 14.43 -24.85 -5.87
CA LYS A 269 15.36 -23.95 -5.19
C LYS A 269 15.05 -22.52 -5.63
N PRO A 270 14.36 -21.73 -4.78
CA PRO A 270 14.05 -20.35 -5.10
C PRO A 270 15.30 -19.54 -5.48
N LYS A 271 15.18 -18.72 -6.51
CA LYS A 271 16.28 -17.88 -7.00
C LYS A 271 15.75 -16.56 -7.60
N PRO A 272 16.61 -15.54 -7.71
CA PRO A 272 16.29 -14.32 -8.45
C PRO A 272 15.89 -14.66 -9.90
N ALA A 273 14.90 -13.94 -10.43
CA ALA A 273 14.48 -14.09 -11.82
C ALA A 273 15.63 -13.74 -12.80
N PRO A 274 15.65 -14.31 -14.01
CA PRO A 274 16.57 -13.85 -15.04
C PRO A 274 16.23 -12.43 -15.50
N ALA A 275 17.19 -11.74 -16.11
CA ALA A 275 16.95 -10.45 -16.75
C ALA A 275 15.86 -10.56 -17.83
N ASN A 276 15.01 -9.55 -17.95
CA ASN A 276 13.87 -9.51 -18.89
C ASN A 276 12.88 -10.68 -18.67
N PHE A 277 12.68 -11.06 -17.41
CA PHE A 277 11.73 -12.11 -17.06
C PHE A 277 10.29 -11.65 -17.35
N LEU A 278 9.90 -10.47 -16.88
CA LEU A 278 8.56 -9.92 -17.02
C LEU A 278 8.53 -8.42 -17.39
N GLU A 279 9.26 -7.57 -16.67
CA GLU A 279 9.10 -6.12 -16.75
C GLU A 279 10.36 -5.40 -17.26
N SER A 280 11.56 -5.88 -16.92
CA SER A 280 12.79 -5.15 -17.15
C SER A 280 14.04 -6.03 -17.17
N PRO A 281 15.19 -5.52 -17.66
CA PRO A 281 16.45 -6.21 -17.52
C PRO A 281 16.92 -6.35 -16.06
N TYR A 282 16.23 -5.75 -15.09
CA TYR A 282 16.58 -5.73 -13.68
C TYR A 282 15.69 -6.62 -12.80
N ASP A 283 14.83 -7.46 -13.38
CA ASP A 283 13.84 -8.28 -12.67
C ASP A 283 14.42 -9.19 -11.58
N GLY A 284 15.67 -9.59 -11.73
CA GLY A 284 16.40 -10.37 -10.72
C GLY A 284 17.23 -9.53 -9.75
N LEU A 285 17.09 -8.21 -9.75
CA LEU A 285 17.82 -7.28 -8.90
C LEU A 285 16.85 -6.55 -7.96
N TYR A 286 17.38 -5.78 -7.01
CA TYR A 286 16.60 -4.85 -6.20
C TYR A 286 16.28 -3.62 -7.05
N ASN A 287 15.04 -3.55 -7.54
CA ASN A 287 14.63 -2.49 -8.45
C ASN A 287 13.24 -1.96 -8.10
N TYR A 288 12.44 -1.53 -9.07
CA TYR A 288 11.20 -0.78 -8.85
C TYR A 288 10.07 -1.56 -8.14
N ASN A 289 10.12 -2.90 -8.09
CA ASN A 289 9.23 -3.68 -7.24
C ASN A 289 9.80 -3.80 -5.82
N ALA A 290 11.00 -4.33 -5.68
CA ALA A 290 11.65 -4.61 -4.41
C ALA A 290 11.95 -3.34 -3.58
N CYS A 291 11.99 -2.15 -4.20
CA CYS A 291 12.17 -0.89 -3.48
C CYS A 291 11.15 -0.68 -2.35
N ARG A 292 9.99 -1.33 -2.44
CA ARG A 292 8.91 -1.31 -1.43
C ARG A 292 9.18 -2.26 -0.24
N ASP A 293 10.05 -3.27 -0.38
CA ASP A 293 10.26 -4.30 0.65
C ASP A 293 10.71 -3.73 2.02
N PRO A 294 11.62 -2.74 2.09
CA PRO A 294 12.00 -2.15 3.37
C PRO A 294 10.82 -1.51 4.11
N TRP A 295 9.92 -0.85 3.40
CA TRP A 295 8.69 -0.30 3.93
C TRP A 295 7.74 -1.40 4.41
N ARG A 296 7.42 -2.39 3.54
CA ARG A 296 6.46 -3.47 3.86
C ARG A 296 6.91 -4.28 5.08
N LEU A 297 8.18 -4.66 5.14
CA LEU A 297 8.76 -5.37 6.28
C LEU A 297 8.78 -4.52 7.55
N ALA A 298 9.29 -3.28 7.47
CA ALA A 298 9.38 -2.43 8.64
C ALA A 298 8.02 -2.11 9.24
N THR A 299 7.00 -1.85 8.42
CA THR A 299 5.62 -1.62 8.88
C THR A 299 5.10 -2.79 9.70
N ASP A 300 5.39 -4.03 9.30
CA ASP A 300 5.01 -5.18 10.11
C ASP A 300 5.66 -5.16 11.49
N TYR A 301 6.98 -4.84 11.57
CA TYR A 301 7.63 -4.70 12.88
C TYR A 301 7.04 -3.55 13.71
N LEU A 302 6.81 -2.40 13.08
CA LEU A 302 6.24 -1.23 13.77
C LEU A 302 4.88 -1.54 14.40
N LEU A 303 4.04 -2.32 13.71
CA LEU A 303 2.68 -2.63 14.16
C LEU A 303 2.63 -3.87 15.07
N THR A 304 3.44 -4.89 14.82
CA THR A 304 3.29 -6.22 15.44
C THR A 304 4.45 -6.64 16.33
N GLY A 305 5.61 -6.02 16.17
CA GLY A 305 6.85 -6.42 16.84
C GLY A 305 7.48 -7.70 16.28
N ASP A 306 7.12 -8.15 15.07
CA ASP A 306 7.66 -9.37 14.47
C ASP A 306 9.18 -9.28 14.29
N LYS A 307 9.91 -10.09 15.06
CA LYS A 307 11.38 -10.08 15.08
C LYS A 307 12.01 -10.53 13.77
N ARG A 308 11.26 -11.29 12.93
CA ARG A 308 11.73 -11.71 11.58
C ARG A 308 11.88 -10.48 10.70
N SER A 309 10.89 -9.61 10.68
CA SER A 309 10.94 -8.30 10.01
C SER A 309 12.13 -7.48 10.45
N LYS A 310 12.28 -7.28 11.77
CA LYS A 310 13.39 -6.50 12.31
C LYS A 310 14.74 -7.03 11.86
N LYS A 311 14.96 -8.35 11.94
CA LYS A 311 16.22 -8.99 11.52
C LYS A 311 16.56 -8.66 10.06
N MET A 312 15.56 -8.72 9.18
CA MET A 312 15.72 -8.46 7.74
C MET A 312 16.06 -6.99 7.48
N VAL A 313 15.28 -6.07 8.01
CA VAL A 313 15.50 -4.64 7.78
C VAL A 313 16.74 -4.10 8.50
N ASP A 314 17.17 -4.69 9.61
CA ASP A 314 18.42 -4.34 10.26
C ASP A 314 19.63 -4.61 9.34
N LYS A 315 19.59 -5.67 8.53
CA LYS A 315 20.64 -5.96 7.52
C LYS A 315 20.65 -4.87 6.45
N ILE A 316 19.49 -4.57 5.88
CA ILE A 316 19.28 -3.52 4.86
C ILE A 316 19.75 -2.16 5.39
N ASN A 317 19.36 -1.79 6.62
CA ASN A 317 19.74 -0.51 7.24
C ASN A 317 21.27 -0.35 7.44
N ARG A 318 21.95 -1.44 7.81
CA ARG A 318 23.43 -1.38 7.93
C ARG A 318 24.08 -1.16 6.58
N TRP A 319 23.64 -1.92 5.58
CA TRP A 319 24.17 -1.84 4.23
C TRP A 319 23.95 -0.45 3.62
N ILE A 320 22.68 0.06 3.60
CA ILE A 320 22.37 1.33 2.92
C ILE A 320 23.12 2.50 3.55
N ARG A 321 23.24 2.54 4.88
CA ARG A 321 24.01 3.59 5.55
C ARG A 321 25.50 3.52 5.23
N SER A 322 26.05 2.31 5.13
CA SER A 322 27.46 2.11 4.78
C SER A 322 27.73 2.48 3.32
N THR A 323 26.95 1.97 2.39
CA THR A 323 27.17 2.16 0.94
C THR A 323 26.97 3.62 0.51
N THR A 324 26.12 4.36 1.22
CA THR A 324 25.87 5.80 0.96
C THR A 324 26.76 6.72 1.81
N ASN A 325 27.62 6.20 2.67
CA ASN A 325 28.36 6.99 3.67
C ASN A 325 27.43 7.86 4.56
N ASN A 326 26.25 7.38 4.89
CA ASN A 326 25.19 8.11 5.57
C ASN A 326 24.77 9.43 4.87
N ASP A 327 24.94 9.51 3.57
CA ASP A 327 24.48 10.62 2.74
C ASP A 327 23.30 10.17 1.87
N THR A 328 22.15 10.79 2.07
CA THR A 328 20.90 10.47 1.36
C THR A 328 20.94 10.83 -0.12
N TYR A 329 21.80 11.76 -0.53
CA TYR A 329 22.00 12.12 -1.95
C TYR A 329 22.78 11.05 -2.73
N ASN A 330 23.36 10.07 -2.04
CA ASN A 330 23.99 8.90 -2.66
C ASN A 330 23.03 7.71 -2.84
N LEU A 331 21.77 7.84 -2.45
CA LEU A 331 20.74 6.84 -2.75
C LEU A 331 20.44 6.82 -4.24
N SER A 332 20.44 5.63 -4.86
CA SER A 332 20.08 5.46 -6.26
C SER A 332 18.89 4.54 -6.45
N ALA A 333 18.25 4.63 -7.61
CA ALA A 333 17.22 3.70 -8.03
C ALA A 333 17.86 2.42 -8.57
N GLY A 334 17.76 1.35 -7.79
CA GLY A 334 18.24 0.04 -8.17
C GLY A 334 19.65 -0.30 -7.72
N TYR A 335 19.78 -1.55 -7.26
CA TYR A 335 21.03 -2.14 -6.81
C TYR A 335 21.10 -3.60 -7.21
N THR A 336 22.32 -4.10 -7.43
CA THR A 336 22.53 -5.54 -7.48
C THR A 336 22.27 -6.17 -6.11
N LEU A 337 22.03 -7.47 -6.04
CA LEU A 337 21.84 -8.13 -4.74
C LEU A 337 23.12 -8.16 -3.89
N ALA A 338 24.29 -7.96 -4.50
CA ALA A 338 25.54 -7.72 -3.78
C ALA A 338 25.64 -6.30 -3.18
N GLY A 339 24.66 -5.44 -3.43
CA GLY A 339 24.61 -4.09 -2.89
C GLY A 339 25.37 -3.02 -3.69
N ASN A 340 25.73 -3.31 -4.94
CA ASN A 340 26.36 -2.37 -5.84
C ASN A 340 25.34 -1.65 -6.71
N ASP A 341 25.64 -0.42 -7.15
CA ASP A 341 24.81 0.30 -8.10
C ASP A 341 24.62 -0.47 -9.40
N ILE A 342 23.46 -0.34 -10.02
CA ILE A 342 23.21 -0.86 -11.37
C ILE A 342 23.86 0.03 -12.43
N LYS A 343 24.04 -0.48 -13.64
CA LYS A 343 24.81 0.17 -14.72
C LYS A 343 24.34 1.57 -15.08
N HIS A 344 23.04 1.83 -15.06
CA HIS A 344 22.47 3.16 -15.37
C HIS A 344 21.88 3.77 -14.11
N ARG A 345 22.76 4.17 -13.21
CA ARG A 345 22.42 4.76 -11.92
C ARG A 345 21.52 6.00 -12.10
N TYR A 346 20.37 5.98 -11.44
CA TYR A 346 19.43 7.09 -11.38
C TYR A 346 19.25 7.57 -9.93
N PHE A 347 19.14 8.87 -9.72
CA PHE A 347 18.94 9.48 -8.41
C PHE A 347 17.56 10.13 -8.30
N GLU A 348 17.21 10.60 -7.12
CA GLU A 348 15.96 11.30 -6.83
C GLU A 348 14.69 10.46 -7.04
N ALA A 349 14.81 9.14 -7.06
CA ALA A 349 13.67 8.23 -7.06
C ALA A 349 13.13 8.10 -5.64
N LEU A 350 12.05 8.82 -5.32
CA LEU A 350 11.48 8.88 -3.97
C LEU A 350 10.90 7.55 -3.52
N SER A 351 10.46 6.70 -4.46
CA SER A 351 10.03 5.32 -4.21
C SER A 351 11.15 4.40 -3.69
N PHE A 352 12.42 4.76 -3.94
CA PHE A 352 13.58 4.07 -3.32
C PHE A 352 13.99 4.70 -2.00
N VAL A 353 13.84 6.01 -1.84
CA VAL A 353 14.29 6.73 -0.65
C VAL A 353 13.31 6.58 0.52
N ALA A 354 12.01 6.74 0.28
CA ALA A 354 11.01 6.77 1.34
C ALA A 354 10.92 5.45 2.13
N PRO A 355 10.98 4.25 1.52
CA PRO A 355 11.01 2.98 2.23
C PRO A 355 12.17 2.87 3.24
N PHE A 356 13.31 3.48 2.95
CA PHE A 356 14.44 3.50 3.91
C PHE A 356 14.17 4.40 5.13
N ALA A 357 13.27 5.39 5.05
CA ALA A 357 12.85 6.13 6.24
C ALA A 357 12.03 5.23 7.17
N VAL A 358 11.08 4.45 6.63
CA VAL A 358 10.27 3.51 7.41
C VAL A 358 11.15 2.42 8.02
N SER A 359 12.06 1.83 7.24
CA SER A 359 12.97 0.79 7.73
C SER A 359 13.92 1.30 8.84
N ALA A 360 14.31 2.57 8.79
CA ALA A 360 15.17 3.17 9.82
C ALA A 360 14.46 3.25 11.18
N MET A 361 13.14 3.32 11.23
CA MET A 361 12.36 3.47 12.47
C MET A 361 12.52 2.29 13.44
N VAL A 362 12.98 1.13 12.98
CA VAL A 362 13.01 -0.11 13.78
C VAL A 362 14.08 -0.14 14.86
N ASP A 363 15.08 0.78 14.83
CA ASP A 363 16.18 0.78 15.80
C ASP A 363 16.74 2.20 16.03
N LYS A 364 16.97 2.55 17.31
CA LYS A 364 17.57 3.84 17.74
C LYS A 364 18.93 4.15 17.11
N LYS A 365 19.68 3.13 16.68
CA LYS A 365 20.97 3.29 15.98
C LYS A 365 20.84 4.01 14.64
N ASN A 366 19.62 4.06 14.09
CA ASN A 366 19.32 4.69 12.82
C ASN A 366 18.87 6.15 12.97
N GLN A 367 18.84 6.74 14.18
CA GLN A 367 18.20 8.04 14.40
C GLN A 367 18.74 9.16 13.49
N ALA A 368 20.06 9.30 13.41
CA ALA A 368 20.66 10.33 12.56
C ALA A 368 20.36 10.11 11.07
N TRP A 369 20.33 8.85 10.63
CA TRP A 369 19.96 8.46 9.28
C TRP A 369 18.50 8.79 9.00
N LEU A 370 17.59 8.39 9.88
CA LEU A 370 16.16 8.68 9.76
C LEU A 370 15.89 10.19 9.61
N ASN A 371 16.57 11.01 10.42
CA ASN A 371 16.44 12.47 10.33
C ASN A 371 16.85 12.99 8.94
N LYS A 372 17.99 12.52 8.42
CA LYS A 372 18.47 12.90 7.08
C LYS A 372 17.54 12.45 5.96
N VAL A 373 17.01 11.21 6.03
CA VAL A 373 16.06 10.70 5.02
C VAL A 373 14.77 11.51 5.06
N TRP A 374 14.27 11.86 6.24
CA TRP A 374 13.10 12.73 6.37
C TRP A 374 13.35 14.10 5.73
N ASP A 375 14.47 14.75 6.03
CA ASP A 375 14.81 16.05 5.46
C ASP A 375 14.94 15.99 3.93
N TYR A 376 15.54 14.91 3.41
CA TYR A 376 15.59 14.66 1.97
C TYR A 376 14.20 14.57 1.36
N LEU A 377 13.29 13.77 1.95
CA LEU A 377 11.92 13.65 1.46
C LEU A 377 11.18 14.99 1.46
N VAL A 378 11.39 15.82 2.48
CA VAL A 378 10.78 17.16 2.59
C VAL A 378 11.33 18.14 1.55
N ALA A 379 12.63 18.07 1.24
CA ALA A 379 13.26 18.93 0.25
C ALA A 379 12.72 18.73 -1.18
N PHE A 380 12.30 17.54 -1.53
CA PHE A 380 11.75 17.24 -2.85
C PHE A 380 10.27 17.55 -2.92
N LYS A 381 9.90 18.45 -3.82
CA LYS A 381 8.51 18.81 -4.12
C LYS A 381 7.80 17.69 -4.84
N LEU A 382 6.47 17.78 -4.93
CA LEU A 382 5.65 16.88 -5.73
C LEU A 382 6.10 16.94 -7.20
N LYS A 383 6.32 15.78 -7.82
CA LYS A 383 6.58 15.62 -9.25
C LYS A 383 5.24 15.48 -9.97
N ASP A 384 4.92 16.39 -10.86
CA ASP A 384 3.61 16.45 -11.50
C ASP A 384 3.25 15.24 -12.39
N TYR A 385 4.22 14.44 -12.76
CA TYR A 385 4.12 13.33 -13.72
C TYR A 385 4.42 11.95 -13.11
N ASP A 386 4.55 11.84 -11.80
CA ASP A 386 5.02 10.60 -11.15
C ASP A 386 4.12 10.25 -9.96
N TYR A 387 3.05 9.50 -10.25
CA TYR A 387 2.14 9.03 -9.19
C TYR A 387 2.84 8.08 -8.22
N TYR A 388 3.76 7.23 -8.74
CA TYR A 388 4.40 6.16 -7.98
C TYR A 388 5.31 6.72 -6.89
N ASP A 389 6.29 7.54 -7.28
CA ASP A 389 7.19 8.22 -6.34
C ASP A 389 6.42 9.04 -5.29
N ASN A 390 5.41 9.79 -5.74
CA ASN A 390 4.66 10.67 -4.84
C ASN A 390 3.74 9.89 -3.88
N SER A 391 3.11 8.81 -4.33
CA SER A 391 2.22 8.01 -3.48
C SER A 391 2.98 7.21 -2.44
N ILE A 392 4.09 6.56 -2.82
CA ILE A 392 4.97 5.85 -1.88
C ILE A 392 5.57 6.82 -0.86
N LYS A 393 6.10 7.96 -1.33
CA LYS A 393 6.60 9.01 -0.43
C LYS A 393 5.54 9.42 0.59
N LEU A 394 4.31 9.73 0.17
CA LEU A 394 3.25 10.17 1.06
C LEU A 394 2.86 9.09 2.06
N MET A 395 2.71 7.85 1.60
CA MET A 395 2.40 6.71 2.46
C MET A 395 3.47 6.53 3.55
N ASP A 396 4.72 6.55 3.15
CA ASP A 396 5.85 6.38 4.08
C ASP A 396 5.98 7.56 5.04
N MET A 397 5.73 8.80 4.58
CA MET A 397 5.69 9.97 5.46
C MET A 397 4.55 9.89 6.50
N ILE A 398 3.38 9.33 6.16
CA ILE A 398 2.30 9.06 7.11
C ILE A 398 2.78 8.07 8.19
N ILE A 399 3.50 7.01 7.80
CA ILE A 399 4.06 6.03 8.74
C ILE A 399 5.12 6.70 9.62
N VAL A 400 6.09 7.37 9.03
CA VAL A 400 7.23 7.99 9.73
C VAL A 400 6.79 9.07 10.70
N SER A 401 5.73 9.81 10.40
CA SER A 401 5.15 10.80 11.30
C SER A 401 4.34 10.21 12.46
N GLY A 402 4.10 8.88 12.48
CA GLY A 402 3.32 8.21 13.51
C GLY A 402 1.82 8.29 13.31
N ASN A 403 1.36 8.36 12.06
CA ASN A 403 -0.05 8.50 11.73
C ASN A 403 -0.66 7.28 11.01
N TYR A 404 0.11 6.21 10.87
CA TYR A 404 -0.37 4.95 10.28
C TYR A 404 -0.82 4.00 11.41
N TRP A 405 -2.13 3.90 11.61
CA TRP A 405 -2.72 3.09 12.68
C TRP A 405 -3.13 1.70 12.20
N GLU A 406 -3.24 0.78 13.12
CA GLU A 406 -3.52 -0.63 12.88
C GLU A 406 -5.03 -0.91 12.79
N VAL A 407 -5.42 -1.80 11.87
CA VAL A 407 -6.83 -2.20 11.66
C VAL A 407 -7.30 -3.37 12.53
N ARG A 408 -6.37 -4.03 13.26
CA ARG A 408 -6.68 -5.16 14.16
C ARG A 408 -7.28 -4.70 15.48
#